data_3111ca25e3dae718d65a6d57f658cfd2
#
_entry.id   3111ca25e3dae718d65a6d57f658cfd2
#
_cell.length_a   1.000
_cell.length_b   1.000
_cell.length_c   1.000
_cell.angle_alpha   90.00
_cell.angle_beta   90.00
_cell.angle_gamma   90.00
#
_symmetry.space_group_name_H-M   'P 1'
#
loop_
_entity.id
_entity.type
_entity.pdbx_description
1 polymer ?
#
loop_
_entity_poly.entity_id
_entity_poly.type
_entity_poly.pdbx_seq_one_letter_code
_entity_poly.pdbx_strand_id
1 'polypeptide(L)'
;MNTKDLVYIALFAAIYAVLSLFPPIYLPFLLGVPITAQSMAPMLAGSILGAKRGALASLLFLVLIAIGLPLLPGGRGGISVFSGVTSGYLISFPFAAFFIGFMVELFWQRLNFIILFVINTVGGIGIVYSFGVPWTAYMTKVSLLKVLMASSGFLIGDCLKVLIASFVALAIKRSVPLIHSEKGRVLY
;
A
#
# COMPACT_ATOMS: atom_id res chain seq x y z
N MET A 1 2.28 -5.35 22.01
CA MET A 1 3.14 -4.68 21.03
C MET A 1 4.47 -4.40 21.71
N ASN A 2 5.58 -4.82 21.12
CA ASN A 2 6.92 -4.66 21.70
C ASN A 2 7.55 -3.35 21.13
N THR A 3 8.58 -2.79 21.79
CA THR A 3 9.32 -1.61 21.31
C THR A 3 9.82 -1.79 19.87
N LYS A 4 10.28 -2.99 19.50
CA LYS A 4 10.67 -3.30 18.13
C LYS A 4 9.53 -3.12 17.12
N ASP A 5 8.31 -3.50 17.50
CA ASP A 5 7.14 -3.32 16.61
C ASP A 5 6.87 -1.85 16.33
N LEU A 6 6.98 -0.99 17.37
CA LEU A 6 6.81 0.45 17.23
C LEU A 6 7.85 1.06 16.28
N VAL A 7 9.10 0.63 16.41
CA VAL A 7 10.19 1.09 15.51
C VAL A 7 9.92 0.69 14.07
N TYR A 8 9.50 -0.55 13.82
CA TYR A 8 9.18 -1.00 12.46
C TYR A 8 7.97 -0.26 11.86
N ILE A 9 6.92 -0.03 12.67
CA ILE A 9 5.75 0.74 12.24
C ILE A 9 6.15 2.16 11.87
N ALA A 10 6.95 2.85 12.69
CA ALA A 10 7.42 4.19 12.43
C ALA A 10 8.34 4.24 11.19
N LEU A 11 9.25 3.27 11.04
CA LEU A 11 10.14 3.17 9.89
C LEU A 11 9.34 3.02 8.59
N PHE A 12 8.33 2.15 8.57
CA PHE A 12 7.53 1.96 7.39
C PHE A 12 6.60 3.15 7.11
N ALA A 13 6.08 3.84 8.13
CA ALA A 13 5.39 5.11 7.94
C ALA A 13 6.32 6.16 7.29
N ALA A 14 7.60 6.18 7.66
CA ALA A 14 8.60 7.03 6.99
C ALA A 14 8.86 6.58 5.53
N ILE A 15 8.87 5.28 5.24
CA ILE A 15 8.98 4.76 3.86
C ILE A 15 7.80 5.23 3.00
N TYR A 16 6.57 5.25 3.54
CA TYR A 16 5.42 5.84 2.84
C TYR A 16 5.69 7.31 2.46
N ALA A 17 6.23 8.10 3.41
CA ALA A 17 6.57 9.49 3.16
C ALA A 17 7.67 9.64 2.10
N VAL A 18 8.73 8.83 2.18
CA VAL A 18 9.83 8.84 1.19
C VAL A 18 9.33 8.49 -0.21
N LEU A 19 8.45 7.48 -0.34
CA LEU A 19 7.86 7.12 -1.64
C LEU A 19 6.96 8.24 -2.21
N SER A 20 6.47 9.14 -1.37
CA SER A 20 5.71 10.31 -1.80
C SER A 20 6.57 11.45 -2.34
N LEU A 21 7.88 11.44 -2.06
CA LEU A 21 8.82 12.44 -2.60
C LEU A 21 9.08 12.24 -4.11
N PHE A 22 8.84 11.04 -4.63
CA PHE A 22 8.92 10.82 -6.07
C PHE A 22 7.87 11.67 -6.79
N PRO A 23 8.26 12.42 -7.83
CA PRO A 23 7.34 13.30 -8.54
C PRO A 23 6.18 12.50 -9.12
N PRO A 24 4.94 12.95 -8.90
CA PRO A 24 3.76 12.30 -9.44
C PRO A 24 3.67 12.53 -10.95
N ILE A 25 3.23 11.53 -11.70
CA ILE A 25 2.96 11.64 -13.14
C ILE A 25 1.46 11.89 -13.30
N TYR A 26 1.11 13.01 -13.90
CA TYR A 26 -0.28 13.36 -14.24
C TYR A 26 -0.55 13.09 -15.71
N LEU A 27 -1.56 12.29 -15.99
CA LEU A 27 -2.04 12.07 -17.35
C LEU A 27 -3.48 12.63 -17.46
N PRO A 28 -3.81 13.35 -18.54
CA PRO A 28 -5.09 14.06 -18.66
C PRO A 28 -6.33 13.17 -18.51
N PHE A 29 -6.25 11.91 -18.93
CA PHE A 29 -7.36 10.96 -18.89
C PHE A 29 -7.56 10.27 -17.53
N LEU A 30 -6.67 10.50 -16.54
CA LEU A 30 -6.73 9.87 -15.22
C LEU A 30 -7.60 10.64 -14.21
N LEU A 31 -8.44 11.57 -14.67
CA LEU A 31 -9.42 12.30 -13.85
C LEU A 31 -8.82 12.98 -12.60
N GLY A 32 -7.58 13.47 -12.71
CA GLY A 32 -6.89 14.15 -11.63
C GLY A 32 -6.23 13.22 -10.59
N VAL A 33 -6.28 11.92 -10.80
CA VAL A 33 -5.55 10.95 -9.96
C VAL A 33 -4.13 10.77 -10.50
N PRO A 34 -3.08 11.09 -9.73
CA PRO A 34 -1.71 10.95 -10.20
C PRO A 34 -1.20 9.50 -10.09
N ILE A 35 -0.30 9.13 -10.99
CA ILE A 35 0.52 7.92 -10.84
C ILE A 35 1.65 8.26 -9.86
N THR A 36 1.72 7.55 -8.74
CA THR A 36 2.73 7.79 -7.68
C THR A 36 3.45 6.49 -7.30
N ALA A 37 4.67 6.62 -6.80
CA ALA A 37 5.37 5.48 -6.19
C ALA A 37 4.75 5.07 -4.85
N GLN A 38 4.02 5.96 -4.19
CA GLN A 38 3.44 5.79 -2.86
C GLN A 38 2.54 4.55 -2.72
N SER A 39 1.79 4.18 -3.78
CA SER A 39 0.94 2.98 -3.76
C SER A 39 1.71 1.66 -3.64
N MET A 40 3.03 1.66 -3.79
CA MET A 40 3.89 0.50 -3.49
C MET A 40 4.08 0.30 -1.97
N ALA A 41 3.91 1.34 -1.16
CA ALA A 41 4.17 1.27 0.28
C ALA A 41 3.30 0.25 1.03
N PRO A 42 1.96 0.13 0.81
CA PRO A 42 1.17 -0.92 1.43
C PRO A 42 1.61 -2.33 1.02
N MET A 43 2.10 -2.51 -0.21
CA MET A 43 2.63 -3.80 -0.68
C MET A 43 3.89 -4.17 0.11
N LEU A 44 4.83 -3.23 0.27
CA LEU A 44 6.04 -3.44 1.07
C LEU A 44 5.71 -3.65 2.55
N ALA A 45 4.86 -2.80 3.14
CA ALA A 45 4.51 -2.88 4.55
C ALA A 45 3.83 -4.21 4.90
N GLY A 46 2.83 -4.62 4.12
CA GLY A 46 2.15 -5.91 4.30
C GLY A 46 3.10 -7.09 4.10
N SER A 47 3.85 -7.11 3.00
CA SER A 47 4.72 -8.24 2.65
C SER A 47 5.90 -8.43 3.61
N ILE A 48 6.39 -7.37 4.26
CA ILE A 48 7.59 -7.40 5.09
C ILE A 48 7.25 -7.45 6.59
N LEU A 49 6.27 -6.66 7.02
CA LEU A 49 5.91 -6.55 8.44
C LEU A 49 4.79 -7.50 8.87
N GLY A 50 4.02 -8.04 7.94
CA GLY A 50 2.82 -8.81 8.21
C GLY A 50 1.57 -7.96 8.41
N ALA A 51 0.44 -8.61 8.73
CA ALA A 51 -0.89 -8.01 8.73
C ALA A 51 -1.01 -6.81 9.70
N LYS A 52 -0.80 -7.06 10.98
CA LYS A 52 -1.06 -6.04 12.02
C LYS A 52 -0.11 -4.85 11.91
N ARG A 53 1.21 -5.12 11.81
CA ARG A 53 2.24 -4.08 11.76
C ARG A 53 2.16 -3.27 10.45
N GLY A 54 1.91 -3.95 9.32
CA GLY A 54 1.73 -3.30 8.02
C GLY A 54 0.53 -2.36 7.97
N ALA A 55 -0.62 -2.81 8.50
CA ALA A 55 -1.81 -1.96 8.63
C ALA A 55 -1.58 -0.77 9.57
N LEU A 56 -0.91 -0.98 10.72
CA LEU A 56 -0.61 0.08 11.67
C LEU A 56 0.38 1.12 11.09
N ALA A 57 1.36 0.70 10.29
CA ALA A 57 2.26 1.61 9.59
C ALA A 57 1.50 2.50 8.60
N SER A 58 0.56 1.91 7.85
CA SER A 58 -0.33 2.64 6.95
C SER A 58 -1.23 3.62 7.70
N LEU A 59 -1.84 3.18 8.81
CA LEU A 59 -2.67 4.04 9.65
C LEU A 59 -1.87 5.19 10.25
N LEU A 60 -0.67 4.93 10.78
CA LEU A 60 0.21 5.98 11.31
C LEU A 60 0.51 7.01 10.22
N PHE A 61 0.84 6.58 9.00
CA PHE A 61 1.06 7.48 7.87
C PHE A 61 -0.18 8.34 7.58
N LEU A 62 -1.39 7.77 7.56
CA LEU A 62 -2.63 8.53 7.36
C LEU A 62 -2.89 9.53 8.49
N VAL A 63 -2.63 9.18 9.74
CA VAL A 63 -2.74 10.09 10.89
C VAL A 63 -1.76 11.26 10.74
N LEU A 64 -0.50 10.99 10.37
CA LEU A 64 0.49 12.03 10.13
C LEU A 64 0.05 13.02 9.03
N ILE A 65 -0.56 12.53 7.96
CA ILE A 65 -1.16 13.40 6.93
C ILE A 65 -2.32 14.21 7.53
N ALA A 66 -3.23 13.57 8.27
CA ALA A 66 -4.42 14.20 8.80
C ALA A 66 -4.10 15.38 9.75
N ILE A 67 -3.05 15.27 10.56
CA ILE A 67 -2.58 16.36 11.45
C ILE A 67 -1.84 17.47 10.73
N GLY A 68 -1.67 17.36 9.40
CA GLY A 68 -1.14 18.45 8.56
C GLY A 68 0.25 18.26 8.01
N LEU A 69 0.94 17.11 8.25
CA LEU A 69 2.26 16.90 7.64
C LEU A 69 2.14 16.79 6.11
N PRO A 70 3.00 17.49 5.34
CA PRO A 70 2.95 17.54 3.89
C PRO A 70 3.57 16.29 3.26
N LEU A 71 3.03 15.12 3.58
CA LEU A 71 3.59 13.81 3.22
C LEU A 71 2.98 13.20 1.93
N LEU A 72 2.10 13.92 1.25
CA LEU A 72 1.57 13.48 -0.05
C LEU A 72 2.31 14.14 -1.22
N PRO A 73 2.26 13.53 -2.41
CA PRO A 73 2.88 14.10 -3.60
C PRO A 73 2.44 15.55 -3.84
N GLY A 74 3.42 16.43 -4.08
CA GLY A 74 3.20 17.87 -4.19
C GLY A 74 3.12 18.59 -2.85
N GLY A 75 3.59 17.98 -1.74
CA GLY A 75 3.63 18.61 -0.42
C GLY A 75 2.24 18.78 0.22
N ARG A 76 1.25 17.98 -0.18
CA ARG A 76 -0.11 18.05 0.36
C ARG A 76 -0.23 17.31 1.67
N GLY A 77 -1.05 17.85 2.57
CA GLY A 77 -1.39 17.27 3.87
C GLY A 77 -2.63 17.94 4.44
N GLY A 78 -3.00 17.57 5.66
CA GLY A 78 -4.18 18.07 6.35
C GLY A 78 -5.44 17.24 6.09
N ILE A 79 -6.45 17.45 6.92
CA ILE A 79 -7.71 16.70 6.89
C ILE A 79 -8.46 16.85 5.54
N SER A 80 -8.29 17.98 4.86
CA SER A 80 -8.91 18.27 3.56
C SER A 80 -8.52 17.29 2.47
N VAL A 81 -7.37 16.64 2.59
CA VAL A 81 -6.93 15.62 1.63
C VAL A 81 -7.90 14.45 1.56
N PHE A 82 -8.56 14.12 2.68
CA PHE A 82 -9.53 13.02 2.76
C PHE A 82 -10.89 13.33 2.11
N SER A 83 -11.08 14.55 1.66
CA SER A 83 -12.24 14.97 0.86
C SER A 83 -11.91 15.12 -0.63
N GLY A 84 -10.70 14.77 -1.03
CA GLY A 84 -10.24 14.88 -2.43
C GLY A 84 -10.57 13.65 -3.27
N VAL A 85 -10.33 13.75 -4.59
CA VAL A 85 -10.58 12.67 -5.56
C VAL A 85 -9.78 11.40 -5.26
N THR A 86 -8.59 11.55 -4.68
CA THR A 86 -7.66 10.45 -4.37
C THR A 86 -7.89 9.77 -3.03
N SER A 87 -8.84 10.25 -2.22
CA SER A 87 -9.02 9.80 -0.83
C SER A 87 -9.37 8.32 -0.71
N GLY A 88 -10.17 7.78 -1.63
CA GLY A 88 -10.50 6.36 -1.66
C GLY A 88 -9.27 5.47 -1.75
N TYR A 89 -8.29 5.87 -2.57
CA TYR A 89 -7.01 5.15 -2.69
C TYR A 89 -6.22 5.22 -1.39
N LEU A 90 -6.16 6.40 -0.73
CA LEU A 90 -5.44 6.57 0.53
C LEU A 90 -6.06 5.74 1.66
N ILE A 91 -7.38 5.80 1.80
CA ILE A 91 -8.12 5.05 2.83
C ILE A 91 -7.96 3.54 2.66
N SER A 92 -7.76 3.05 1.43
CA SER A 92 -7.55 1.62 1.15
C SER A 92 -6.21 1.09 1.65
N PHE A 93 -5.18 1.92 1.88
CA PHE A 93 -3.82 1.47 2.21
C PHE A 93 -3.73 0.57 3.44
N PRO A 94 -4.37 0.87 4.59
CA PRO A 94 -4.38 -0.03 5.73
C PRO A 94 -5.03 -1.38 5.44
N PHE A 95 -6.11 -1.39 4.67
CA PHE A 95 -6.80 -2.62 4.28
C PHE A 95 -5.96 -3.45 3.32
N ALA A 96 -5.32 -2.82 2.34
CA ALA A 96 -4.42 -3.49 1.42
C ALA A 96 -3.20 -4.08 2.16
N ALA A 97 -2.54 -3.30 3.03
CA ALA A 97 -1.42 -3.77 3.81
C ALA A 97 -1.80 -4.90 4.76
N PHE A 98 -2.97 -4.82 5.40
CA PHE A 98 -3.50 -5.89 6.25
C PHE A 98 -3.72 -7.19 5.46
N PHE A 99 -4.43 -7.11 4.34
CA PHE A 99 -4.71 -8.27 3.50
C PHE A 99 -3.44 -8.93 2.97
N ILE A 100 -2.52 -8.11 2.43
CA ILE A 100 -1.24 -8.61 1.91
C ILE A 100 -0.47 -9.31 3.04
N GLY A 101 -0.35 -8.66 4.19
CA GLY A 101 0.34 -9.23 5.34
C GLY A 101 -0.30 -10.52 5.83
N PHE A 102 -1.62 -10.57 5.90
CA PHE A 102 -2.36 -11.77 6.30
C PHE A 102 -2.12 -12.94 5.33
N MET A 103 -2.17 -12.68 4.03
CA MET A 103 -1.87 -13.71 3.02
C MET A 103 -0.41 -14.15 3.09
N VAL A 104 0.53 -13.23 3.28
CA VAL A 104 1.95 -13.56 3.44
C VAL A 104 2.20 -14.42 4.69
N GLU A 105 1.57 -14.10 5.82
CA GLU A 105 1.64 -14.90 7.06
C GLU A 105 1.06 -16.31 6.83
N LEU A 106 -0.08 -16.40 6.16
CA LEU A 106 -0.75 -17.66 5.85
C LEU A 106 0.10 -18.59 4.96
N PHE A 107 0.72 -18.02 3.93
CA PHE A 107 1.53 -18.77 2.98
C PHE A 107 3.02 -18.78 3.31
N TRP A 108 3.45 -18.34 4.51
CA TRP A 108 4.83 -18.09 4.89
C TRP A 108 5.81 -19.22 4.53
N GLN A 109 5.42 -20.47 4.75
CA GLN A 109 6.27 -21.65 4.49
C GLN A 109 6.47 -21.93 2.99
N ARG A 110 5.49 -21.57 2.17
CA ARG A 110 5.49 -21.80 0.71
C ARG A 110 5.78 -20.54 -0.10
N LEU A 111 6.10 -19.43 0.60
CA LEU A 111 6.24 -18.13 0.00
C LEU A 111 7.41 -18.10 -0.98
N ASN A 112 7.08 -17.88 -2.24
CA ASN A 112 8.01 -17.67 -3.34
C ASN A 112 7.65 -16.39 -4.09
N PHE A 113 8.41 -16.05 -5.14
CA PHE A 113 8.17 -14.84 -5.92
C PHE A 113 6.77 -14.81 -6.55
N ILE A 114 6.29 -15.92 -7.11
CA ILE A 114 4.99 -15.98 -7.79
C ILE A 114 3.86 -15.76 -6.78
N ILE A 115 3.93 -16.40 -5.61
CA ILE A 115 2.92 -16.23 -4.56
C ILE A 115 2.91 -14.77 -4.07
N LEU A 116 4.08 -14.17 -3.83
CA LEU A 116 4.19 -12.76 -3.45
C LEU A 116 3.63 -11.84 -4.53
N PHE A 117 3.95 -12.11 -5.79
CA PHE A 117 3.45 -11.34 -6.91
C PHE A 117 1.91 -11.37 -6.97
N VAL A 118 1.29 -12.54 -6.84
CA VAL A 118 -0.18 -12.69 -6.81
C VAL A 118 -0.78 -11.98 -5.61
N ILE A 119 -0.22 -12.16 -4.41
CA ILE A 119 -0.71 -11.50 -3.19
C ILE A 119 -0.64 -9.97 -3.34
N ASN A 120 0.49 -9.44 -3.80
CA ASN A 120 0.66 -8.00 -4.00
C ASN A 120 -0.24 -7.46 -5.13
N THR A 121 -0.50 -8.25 -6.18
CA THR A 121 -1.46 -7.85 -7.22
C THR A 121 -2.86 -7.75 -6.66
N VAL A 122 -3.34 -8.76 -5.95
CA VAL A 122 -4.70 -8.76 -5.37
C VAL A 122 -4.84 -7.66 -4.32
N GLY A 123 -3.89 -7.53 -3.39
CA GLY A 123 -3.95 -6.53 -2.33
C GLY A 123 -3.62 -5.12 -2.81
N GLY A 124 -2.55 -4.96 -3.58
CA GLY A 124 -2.03 -3.66 -3.99
C GLY A 124 -2.76 -3.04 -5.19
N ILE A 125 -3.37 -3.85 -6.06
CA ILE A 125 -4.20 -3.38 -7.16
C ILE A 125 -5.68 -3.64 -6.84
N GLY A 126 -6.06 -4.89 -6.60
CA GLY A 126 -7.46 -5.26 -6.39
C GLY A 126 -8.14 -4.49 -5.27
N ILE A 127 -7.61 -4.55 -4.04
CA ILE A 127 -8.20 -3.83 -2.90
C ILE A 127 -8.09 -2.31 -3.09
N VAL A 128 -6.95 -1.80 -3.52
CA VAL A 128 -6.76 -0.36 -3.69
C VAL A 128 -7.74 0.21 -4.71
N TYR A 129 -7.97 -0.49 -5.82
CA TYR A 129 -8.91 -0.04 -6.85
C TYR A 129 -10.37 -0.21 -6.43
N SER A 130 -10.71 -1.25 -5.63
CA SER A 130 -12.08 -1.44 -5.14
C SER A 130 -12.57 -0.31 -4.22
N PHE A 131 -11.65 0.41 -3.58
CA PHE A 131 -11.97 1.64 -2.83
C PHE A 131 -11.79 2.90 -3.68
N GLY A 132 -10.70 2.98 -4.43
CA GLY A 132 -10.31 4.19 -5.15
C GLY A 132 -11.23 4.50 -6.33
N VAL A 133 -11.59 3.50 -7.15
CA VAL A 133 -12.41 3.70 -8.35
C VAL A 133 -13.83 4.17 -8.03
N PRO A 134 -14.57 3.54 -7.10
CA PRO A 134 -15.89 4.03 -6.69
C PRO A 134 -15.85 5.42 -6.06
N TRP A 135 -14.85 5.70 -5.24
CA TRP A 135 -14.67 7.02 -4.65
C TRP A 135 -14.44 8.09 -5.73
N THR A 136 -13.53 7.85 -6.66
CA THR A 136 -13.27 8.77 -7.77
C THR A 136 -14.52 8.98 -8.62
N ALA A 137 -15.28 7.92 -8.92
CA ALA A 137 -16.54 8.02 -9.66
C ALA A 137 -17.55 8.91 -8.94
N TYR A 138 -17.68 8.74 -7.62
CA TYR A 138 -18.56 9.55 -6.78
C TYR A 138 -18.15 11.03 -6.77
N MET A 139 -16.86 11.31 -6.58
CA MET A 139 -16.33 12.69 -6.47
C MET A 139 -16.34 13.43 -7.80
N THR A 140 -16.04 12.74 -8.91
CA THR A 140 -15.99 13.36 -10.24
C THR A 140 -17.33 13.38 -10.98
N LYS A 141 -18.35 12.68 -10.43
CA LYS A 141 -19.66 12.47 -11.08
C LYS A 141 -19.57 11.77 -12.45
N VAL A 142 -18.48 11.02 -12.67
CA VAL A 142 -18.25 10.21 -13.87
C VAL A 142 -18.72 8.77 -13.60
N SER A 143 -19.28 8.11 -14.63
CA SER A 143 -19.73 6.72 -14.47
C SER A 143 -18.60 5.79 -14.07
N LEU A 144 -18.90 4.81 -13.21
CA LEU A 144 -17.94 3.84 -12.67
C LEU A 144 -17.12 3.15 -13.77
N LEU A 145 -17.78 2.78 -14.88
CA LEU A 145 -17.12 2.12 -16.01
C LEU A 145 -16.07 3.02 -16.67
N LYS A 146 -16.37 4.31 -16.86
CA LYS A 146 -15.41 5.27 -17.42
C LYS A 146 -14.20 5.48 -16.51
N VAL A 147 -14.44 5.56 -15.19
CA VAL A 147 -13.35 5.67 -14.21
C VAL A 147 -12.50 4.40 -14.20
N LEU A 148 -13.11 3.22 -14.26
CA LEU A 148 -12.39 1.96 -14.34
C LEU A 148 -11.52 1.87 -15.61
N MET A 149 -12.08 2.27 -16.76
CA MET A 149 -11.32 2.34 -18.02
C MET A 149 -10.17 3.35 -17.93
N ALA A 150 -10.38 4.53 -17.35
CA ALA A 150 -9.32 5.49 -17.13
C ALA A 150 -8.23 4.94 -16.22
N SER A 151 -8.63 4.22 -15.16
CA SER A 151 -7.71 3.60 -14.20
C SER A 151 -6.83 2.50 -14.80
N SER A 152 -7.18 1.95 -15.98
CA SER A 152 -6.33 0.99 -16.69
C SER A 152 -4.96 1.59 -17.06
N GLY A 153 -4.87 2.90 -17.20
CA GLY A 153 -3.60 3.61 -17.41
C GLY A 153 -2.59 3.47 -16.26
N PHE A 154 -3.06 3.14 -15.05
CA PHE A 154 -2.15 2.89 -13.91
C PHE A 154 -1.54 1.48 -13.94
N LEU A 155 -2.18 0.51 -14.60
CA LEU A 155 -1.83 -0.91 -14.51
C LEU A 155 -0.37 -1.19 -14.88
N ILE A 156 0.18 -0.53 -15.89
CA ILE A 156 1.57 -0.72 -16.29
C ILE A 156 2.52 -0.33 -15.16
N GLY A 157 2.29 0.86 -14.57
CA GLY A 157 3.08 1.32 -13.42
C GLY A 157 2.87 0.46 -12.17
N ASP A 158 1.63 0.01 -11.93
CA ASP A 158 1.31 -0.82 -10.77
C ASP A 158 1.87 -2.24 -10.89
N CYS A 159 1.90 -2.84 -12.08
CA CYS A 159 2.60 -4.10 -12.32
C CYS A 159 4.10 -3.99 -12.00
N LEU A 160 4.73 -2.90 -12.40
CA LEU A 160 6.14 -2.66 -12.07
C LEU A 160 6.34 -2.54 -10.55
N LYS A 161 5.46 -1.84 -9.85
CA LYS A 161 5.52 -1.72 -8.38
C LYS A 161 5.32 -3.08 -7.69
N VAL A 162 4.38 -3.89 -8.18
CA VAL A 162 4.16 -5.26 -7.68
C VAL A 162 5.40 -6.11 -7.85
N LEU A 163 6.07 -6.04 -9.02
CA LEU A 163 7.32 -6.76 -9.28
C LEU A 163 8.41 -6.33 -8.28
N ILE A 164 8.64 -5.03 -8.14
CA ILE A 164 9.65 -4.47 -7.22
C ILE A 164 9.34 -4.86 -5.78
N ALA A 165 8.11 -4.64 -5.32
CA ALA A 165 7.71 -4.95 -3.95
C ALA A 165 7.87 -6.44 -3.63
N SER A 166 7.49 -7.32 -4.57
CA SER A 166 7.63 -8.77 -4.40
C SER A 166 9.09 -9.22 -4.35
N PHE A 167 9.94 -8.64 -5.20
CA PHE A 167 11.37 -8.92 -5.19
C PHE A 167 12.02 -8.47 -3.88
N VAL A 168 11.76 -7.22 -3.45
CA VAL A 168 12.30 -6.66 -2.21
C VAL A 168 11.83 -7.46 -0.98
N ALA A 169 10.52 -7.79 -0.91
CA ALA A 169 9.98 -8.57 0.19
C ALA A 169 10.61 -9.97 0.27
N LEU A 170 10.83 -10.63 -0.89
CA LEU A 170 11.48 -11.94 -0.91
C LEU A 170 12.95 -11.86 -0.49
N ALA A 171 13.67 -10.83 -0.90
CA ALA A 171 15.05 -10.59 -0.51
C ALA A 171 15.16 -10.39 1.02
N ILE A 172 14.28 -9.56 1.59
CA ILE A 172 14.23 -9.33 3.05
C ILE A 172 13.85 -10.60 3.80
N LYS A 173 12.87 -11.39 3.31
CA LYS A 173 12.53 -12.68 3.92
C LYS A 173 13.73 -13.59 4.03
N ARG A 174 14.60 -13.62 3.03
CA ARG A 174 15.79 -14.48 3.00
C ARG A 174 16.91 -13.99 3.92
N SER A 175 17.02 -12.67 4.11
CA SER A 175 18.11 -12.06 4.89
C SER A 175 17.74 -11.85 6.35
N VAL A 176 16.58 -11.24 6.62
CA VAL A 176 16.12 -10.89 7.98
C VAL A 176 14.59 -11.09 8.05
N PRO A 177 14.10 -12.30 8.33
CA PRO A 177 12.67 -12.53 8.42
C PRO A 177 12.07 -11.79 9.63
N LEU A 178 11.24 -10.78 9.38
CA LEU A 178 10.55 -10.01 10.43
C LEU A 178 9.22 -10.63 10.84
N ILE A 179 8.66 -11.51 10.01
CA ILE A 179 7.45 -12.26 10.29
C ILE A 179 7.86 -13.61 10.89
N HIS A 180 7.43 -13.86 12.13
CA HIS A 180 7.60 -15.17 12.76
C HIS A 180 6.32 -15.99 12.52
N SER A 181 6.47 -17.16 11.91
CA SER A 181 5.36 -18.13 11.82
C SER A 181 4.99 -18.59 13.23
N GLU A 182 3.75 -18.34 13.67
CA GLU A 182 3.26 -18.83 14.97
C GLU A 182 3.27 -20.37 15.08
N LYS A 183 3.39 -21.09 13.96
CA LYS A 183 3.52 -22.56 13.96
C LYS A 183 4.86 -23.08 14.48
N GLY A 184 5.84 -22.22 14.78
CA GLY A 184 7.12 -22.58 15.42
C GLY A 184 7.12 -22.49 16.94
N ARG A 185 5.99 -22.15 17.58
CA ARG A 185 5.90 -22.04 19.06
C ARG A 185 5.41 -23.30 19.78
N VAL A 186 5.20 -24.37 19.06
CA VAL A 186 4.89 -25.67 19.69
C VAL A 186 6.07 -26.58 19.42
N LEU A 187 6.90 -26.75 20.43
CA LEU A 187 7.96 -27.75 20.70
C LEU A 187 9.29 -27.01 21.02
N TYR A 188 9.43 -26.65 22.28
CA TYR A 188 10.56 -26.96 23.21
C TYR A 188 10.23 -26.29 24.53
#